data_b2a0748a3226457eee871c1d608df724
#
_entry.id   b2a0748a3226457eee871c1d608df724
#
_cell.length_a   1.000
_cell.length_b   1.000
_cell.length_c   1.000
_cell.angle_alpha   90.00
_cell.angle_beta   90.00
_cell.angle_gamma   90.00
#
_symmetry.space_group_name_H-M   'P 1'
#
loop_
_entity.id
_entity.type
_entity.pdbx_description
1 polymer ?
#
loop_
_entity_poly.entity_id
_entity_poly.type
_entity_poly.pdbx_seq_one_letter_code
_entity_poly.pdbx_strand_id
1 'polypeptide(L)'
;LLISVIAHAGDGNTHPLIVHDPNDPDHVRRAELAYGEIMDLALALGGTITGEHGVGRLKRPWLGEQLGPDVMALNQRVKAALDPLNILNPGSGI
;
A
#
# COMPACT_ATOMS: atom_id res chain seq x y z
N LEU A 1 -18.17 -4.28 -9.24
CA LEU A 1 -16.86 -4.93 -9.29
C LEU A 1 -16.88 -6.24 -8.51
N LEU A 2 -16.14 -7.21 -9.00
CA LEU A 2 -15.88 -8.45 -8.26
C LEU A 2 -14.64 -8.26 -7.40
N ILE A 3 -14.78 -8.56 -6.10
CA ILE A 3 -13.63 -8.60 -5.18
C ILE A 3 -13.53 -10.03 -4.65
N SER A 4 -12.42 -10.68 -4.92
CA SER A 4 -12.07 -11.98 -4.38
C SER A 4 -11.08 -11.81 -3.22
N VAL A 5 -11.08 -12.70 -2.26
CA VAL A 5 -10.13 -12.64 -1.13
C VAL A 5 -9.44 -13.99 -0.99
N ILE A 6 -8.11 -13.94 -0.99
CA ILE A 6 -7.25 -15.04 -0.56
C ILE A 6 -6.62 -14.61 0.76
N ALA A 7 -6.43 -15.51 1.70
CA ALA A 7 -5.93 -15.13 3.02
C ALA A 7 -5.02 -16.18 3.64
N HIS A 8 -4.05 -15.70 4.40
CA HIS A 8 -3.38 -16.47 5.43
C HIS A 8 -4.13 -16.25 6.74
N ALA A 9 -5.23 -16.97 6.92
CA ALA A 9 -6.23 -16.69 7.94
C ALA A 9 -5.68 -16.74 9.38
N GLY A 10 -4.71 -17.62 9.65
CA GLY A 10 -4.05 -17.72 10.94
C GLY A 10 -3.25 -16.49 11.34
N ASP A 11 -2.73 -15.76 10.36
CA ASP A 11 -1.91 -14.55 10.56
C ASP A 11 -2.72 -13.25 10.43
N GLY A 12 -3.96 -13.35 9.91
CA GLY A 12 -4.77 -12.18 9.58
C GLY A 12 -4.30 -11.42 8.34
N ASN A 13 -3.43 -12.03 7.52
CA ASN A 13 -2.92 -11.47 6.29
C ASN A 13 -3.87 -11.78 5.13
N THR A 14 -4.50 -10.75 4.58
CA THR A 14 -5.51 -10.91 3.53
C THR A 14 -5.06 -10.28 2.22
N HIS A 15 -5.44 -10.92 1.11
CA HIS A 15 -5.16 -10.49 -0.26
C HIS A 15 -6.47 -10.21 -1.00
N PRO A 16 -7.06 -9.03 -0.87
CA PRO A 16 -8.22 -8.65 -1.69
C PRO A 16 -7.78 -8.43 -3.13
N LEU A 17 -8.46 -9.11 -4.05
CA LEU A 17 -8.21 -9.02 -5.49
C LEU A 17 -9.39 -8.29 -6.13
N ILE A 18 -9.16 -7.08 -6.61
CA ILE A 18 -10.16 -6.26 -7.26
C ILE A 18 -10.10 -6.53 -8.76
N VAL A 19 -11.14 -7.19 -9.29
CA VAL A 19 -11.24 -7.52 -10.71
C VAL A 19 -11.93 -6.38 -11.44
N HIS A 20 -11.27 -5.81 -12.44
CA HIS A 20 -11.82 -4.72 -13.22
C HIS A 20 -11.34 -4.80 -14.69
N ASP A 21 -12.11 -4.20 -15.59
CA ASP A 21 -11.69 -4.02 -16.96
C ASP A 21 -10.82 -2.76 -17.08
N PRO A 22 -9.53 -2.89 -17.45
CA PRO A 22 -8.63 -1.74 -17.57
C PRO A 22 -8.99 -0.80 -18.74
N ASN A 23 -9.83 -1.25 -19.67
CA ASN A 23 -10.29 -0.46 -20.81
C ASN A 23 -11.58 0.32 -20.52
N ASP A 24 -12.23 0.06 -19.39
CA ASP A 24 -13.42 0.77 -18.94
C ASP A 24 -13.04 1.81 -17.88
N PRO A 25 -13.10 3.12 -18.19
CA PRO A 25 -12.71 4.17 -17.24
C PRO A 25 -13.53 4.16 -15.96
N ASP A 26 -14.81 3.76 -15.99
CA ASP A 26 -15.64 3.66 -14.79
C ASP A 26 -15.20 2.51 -13.91
N HIS A 27 -14.86 1.36 -14.50
CA HIS A 27 -14.29 0.24 -13.75
C HIS A 27 -12.97 0.60 -13.08
N VAL A 28 -12.08 1.29 -13.81
CA VAL A 28 -10.79 1.75 -13.26
C VAL A 28 -11.00 2.68 -12.07
N ARG A 29 -11.85 3.70 -12.23
CA ARG A 29 -12.17 4.66 -11.17
C ARG A 29 -12.74 3.97 -9.91
N ARG A 30 -13.67 3.05 -10.10
CA ARG A 30 -14.30 2.29 -9.00
C ARG A 30 -13.30 1.36 -8.31
N ALA A 31 -12.39 0.74 -9.06
CA ALA A 31 -11.33 -0.09 -8.51
C ALA A 31 -10.36 0.72 -7.65
N GLU A 32 -9.97 1.91 -8.11
CA GLU A 32 -9.12 2.82 -7.34
C GLU A 32 -9.78 3.28 -6.04
N LEU A 33 -11.07 3.61 -6.09
CA LEU A 33 -11.84 3.98 -4.89
C LEU A 33 -11.91 2.81 -3.91
N ALA A 34 -12.25 1.61 -4.38
CA ALA A 34 -12.32 0.42 -3.55
C ALA A 34 -10.96 0.08 -2.92
N TYR A 35 -9.88 0.24 -3.67
CA TYR A 35 -8.52 0.05 -3.16
C TYR A 35 -8.21 1.01 -2.01
N GLY A 36 -8.52 2.31 -2.18
CA GLY A 36 -8.34 3.31 -1.13
C GLY A 36 -9.16 3.00 0.13
N GLU A 37 -10.42 2.63 -0.03
CA GLU A 37 -11.30 2.25 1.08
C GLU A 37 -10.76 1.03 1.85
N ILE A 38 -10.19 0.05 1.16
CA ILE A 38 -9.56 -1.11 1.80
C ILE A 38 -8.34 -0.69 2.63
N MET A 39 -7.50 0.19 2.10
CA MET A 39 -6.34 0.71 2.85
C MET A 39 -6.77 1.48 4.09
N ASP A 40 -7.72 2.38 3.94
CA ASP A 40 -8.27 3.18 5.05
C ASP A 40 -8.90 2.28 6.12
N LEU A 41 -9.65 1.26 5.71
CA LEU A 41 -10.25 0.29 6.63
C LEU A 41 -9.20 -0.51 7.39
N ALA A 42 -8.14 -0.96 6.71
CA ALA A 42 -7.04 -1.69 7.37
C ALA A 42 -6.41 -0.84 8.48
N LEU A 43 -6.14 0.43 8.23
CA LEU A 43 -5.59 1.35 9.22
C LEU A 43 -6.60 1.63 10.35
N ALA A 44 -7.88 1.83 10.03
CA ALA A 44 -8.93 2.09 11.03
C ALA A 44 -9.13 0.91 12.00
N LEU A 45 -8.90 -0.32 11.53
CA LEU A 45 -8.97 -1.53 12.35
C LEU A 45 -7.69 -1.81 13.15
N GLY A 46 -6.69 -0.93 13.08
CA GLY A 46 -5.41 -1.12 13.75
C GLY A 46 -4.46 -2.08 13.03
N GLY A 47 -4.74 -2.37 11.76
CA GLY A 47 -3.91 -3.20 10.90
C GLY A 47 -2.85 -2.42 10.16
N THR A 48 -2.33 -3.04 9.10
CA THR A 48 -1.29 -2.47 8.23
C THR A 48 -1.71 -2.49 6.78
N ILE A 49 -1.13 -1.60 5.97
CA ILE A 49 -1.41 -1.53 4.54
C ILE A 49 -0.76 -2.68 3.75
N THR A 50 0.17 -3.38 4.35
CA THR A 50 0.82 -4.54 3.73
C THR A 50 1.13 -5.61 4.77
N GLY A 51 0.91 -6.88 4.41
CA GLY A 51 1.32 -8.02 5.22
C GLY A 51 2.71 -8.53 4.82
N GLU A 52 2.86 -8.95 3.57
CA GLU A 52 4.09 -9.58 3.07
C GLU A 52 4.58 -9.02 1.72
N HIS A 53 3.71 -8.38 0.93
CA HIS A 53 4.04 -7.96 -0.44
C HIS A 53 4.87 -6.67 -0.50
N GLY A 54 4.94 -5.92 0.60
CA GLY A 54 5.63 -4.64 0.64
C GLY A 54 4.77 -3.46 0.15
N VAL A 55 5.29 -2.28 0.32
CA VAL A 55 4.60 -1.02 0.02
C VAL A 55 4.68 -0.67 -1.47
N GLY A 56 5.85 -0.78 -2.06
CA GLY A 56 6.09 -0.40 -3.45
C GLY A 56 5.69 1.04 -3.74
N ARG A 57 5.08 1.25 -4.90
CA ARG A 57 4.56 2.56 -5.32
C ARG A 57 3.07 2.70 -5.01
N LEU A 58 2.31 1.63 -5.15
CA LEU A 58 0.85 1.65 -5.08
C LEU A 58 0.34 2.00 -3.67
N LYS A 59 0.98 1.47 -2.64
CA LYS A 59 0.58 1.67 -1.23
C LYS A 59 1.28 2.85 -0.56
N ARG A 60 2.23 3.47 -1.21
CA ARG A 60 3.03 4.57 -0.65
C ARG A 60 2.20 5.75 -0.14
N PRO A 61 1.09 6.18 -0.77
CA PRO A 61 0.26 7.26 -0.25
C PRO A 61 -0.27 7.05 1.17
N TRP A 62 -0.42 5.79 1.62
CA TRP A 62 -0.91 5.45 2.96
C TRP A 62 0.20 5.22 3.99
N LEU A 63 1.46 5.16 3.55
CA LEU A 63 2.57 4.80 4.44
C LEU A 63 2.77 5.81 5.57
N GLY A 64 2.67 7.10 5.28
CA GLY A 64 2.83 8.16 6.28
C GLY A 64 1.77 8.11 7.38
N GLU A 65 0.52 7.79 7.03
CA GLU A 65 -0.56 7.63 8.01
C GLU A 65 -0.30 6.42 8.93
N GLN A 66 0.18 5.32 8.38
CA GLN A 66 0.49 4.13 9.17
C GLN A 66 1.66 4.33 10.12
N LEU A 67 2.75 4.92 9.64
CA LEU A 67 4.02 5.00 10.39
C LEU A 67 4.13 6.24 11.26
N GLY A 68 3.48 7.34 10.87
CA GLY A 68 3.65 8.64 11.51
C GLY A 68 4.92 9.39 11.08
N PRO A 69 5.03 10.68 11.44
CA PRO A 69 6.10 11.55 10.93
C PRO A 69 7.50 11.16 11.41
N ASP A 70 7.65 10.66 12.63
CA ASP A 70 8.96 10.32 13.19
C ASP A 70 9.56 9.10 12.51
N VAL A 71 8.76 8.06 12.26
CA VAL A 71 9.21 6.86 11.56
C VAL A 71 9.46 7.16 10.09
N MET A 72 8.63 7.99 9.47
CA MET A 72 8.87 8.45 8.10
C MET A 72 10.19 9.21 7.97
N ALA A 73 10.51 10.09 8.92
CA ALA A 73 11.79 10.80 8.96
C ALA A 73 12.97 9.83 9.13
N LEU A 74 12.84 8.81 9.97
CA LEU A 74 13.85 7.76 10.14
C LEU A 74 14.06 6.99 8.83
N ASN A 75 13.00 6.61 8.14
CA ASN A 75 13.07 5.94 6.84
C ASN A 75 13.84 6.79 5.82
N GLN A 76 13.59 8.10 5.77
CA GLN A 76 14.29 9.01 4.87
C GLN A 76 15.78 9.11 5.21
N ARG A 77 16.14 9.10 6.48
CA ARG A 77 17.56 9.09 6.91
C ARG A 77 18.27 7.82 6.49
N VAL A 78 17.64 6.67 6.64
CA VAL A 78 18.18 5.37 6.18
C VAL A 78 18.33 5.38 4.66
N LYS A 79 17.33 5.83 3.93
CA LYS A 79 17.37 5.94 2.46
C LYS A 79 18.52 6.84 2.01
N ALA A 80 18.66 8.01 2.59
CA ALA A 80 19.73 8.96 2.24
C ALA A 80 21.13 8.44 2.57
N ALA A 81 21.28 7.68 3.65
CA ALA A 81 22.56 7.09 4.04
C ALA A 81 23.02 6.00 3.06
N LEU A 82 22.08 5.15 2.60
CA LEU A 82 22.38 4.01 1.72
C LEU A 82 22.33 4.36 0.23
N ASP A 83 21.55 5.33 -0.13
CA ASP A 83 21.34 5.78 -1.51
C ASP A 83 21.35 7.32 -1.61
N PRO A 84 22.51 7.95 -1.38
CA PRO A 84 22.61 9.41 -1.34
C PRO A 84 22.28 10.08 -2.68
N LEU A 85 22.43 9.37 -3.79
CA LEU A 85 22.12 9.89 -5.13
C LEU A 85 20.66 9.61 -5.55
N ASN A 86 19.91 8.88 -4.71
CA ASN A 86 18.51 8.50 -4.99
C ASN A 86 18.31 7.84 -6.37
N ILE A 87 19.18 6.89 -6.68
CA ILE A 87 19.16 6.14 -7.94
C ILE A 87 18.59 4.72 -7.79
N LEU A 88 18.44 4.25 -6.55
CA LEU A 88 17.90 2.92 -6.26
C LEU A 88 16.41 3.00 -6.08
N ASN A 89 15.68 2.59 -7.12
CA ASN A 89 14.22 2.49 -7.14
C ASN A 89 13.49 3.73 -6.57
N PRO A 90 13.76 4.92 -7.09
CA PRO A 90 13.19 6.16 -6.54
C PRO A 90 11.66 6.16 -6.63
N GLY A 91 11.01 6.61 -5.55
CA GLY A 91 9.56 6.67 -5.47
C GLY A 91 8.87 5.37 -5.04
N SER A 92 9.62 4.32 -4.74
CA SER A 92 9.08 3.04 -4.27
C SER A 92 9.49 2.78 -2.81
N GLY A 93 8.50 2.38 -1.98
CA GLY A 93 8.73 2.16 -0.56
C GLY A 93 9.05 3.46 0.17
N ILE A 94 10.23 3.57 0.67
CA ILE A 94 10.72 4.74 1.42
C ILE A 94 11.45 5.75 0.56
#